data_b05ecf8373f582f446a2a679683d23e4
#
_entry.id   b05ecf8373f582f446a2a679683d23e4
#
_cell.length_a   1.000
_cell.length_b   1.000
_cell.length_c   1.000
_cell.angle_alpha   90.00
_cell.angle_beta   90.00
_cell.angle_gamma   90.00
#
_symmetry.space_group_name_H-M   'P 1'
#
loop_
_entity.id
_entity.type
_entity.pdbx_description
1 polymer ?
#
loop_
_entity_poly.entity_id
_entity_poly.type
_entity_poly.pdbx_seq_one_letter_code
_entity_poly.pdbx_strand_id
1 'polypeptide(L)'
;GDVYKRQSFTSLCECIINSKGALIVMGVGKSGHIGQKIAATLSSTGTASIFIHPTEAAHGDMGLINKKDIVLLISNSGETDEIINILPSLKRHAKKVASITGNKTSSISKRTDISIVIKSGKEACPLDLAPTSSTTNTLALGDALAIALLEAKGFSKKDFAYSHPAGKLGKKLITRVEDLMHTGKSVPKVSQSMILDKALIEMTKKSLGITLVLNKNKVVGIFTDGDLRRCINKKVDIQSTKISDVMTKNFKTIDASDLAVNAAEIMEKNKIFTLFFLKEKSYAGVITMHDLIQARIL
;
A
#
# COMPACT_ATOMS: atom_id res chain seq x y z
N GLY A 1 -34.88 10.77 15.51
CA GLY A 1 -33.94 11.41 14.57
C GLY A 1 -32.87 10.50 14.06
N ASP A 2 -32.39 9.52 14.85
CA ASP A 2 -31.23 8.71 14.51
C ASP A 2 -31.51 7.56 13.52
N VAL A 3 -32.72 7.03 13.49
CA VAL A 3 -33.11 5.95 12.57
C VAL A 3 -33.06 6.43 11.12
N TYR A 4 -33.55 7.62 10.80
CA TYR A 4 -33.47 8.16 9.43
C TYR A 4 -32.04 8.48 8.96
N LYS A 5 -31.19 8.92 9.87
CA LYS A 5 -29.75 9.13 9.56
C LYS A 5 -29.05 7.83 9.21
N ARG A 6 -29.31 6.76 9.97
CA ARG A 6 -28.82 5.43 9.69
C ARG A 6 -29.30 4.92 8.33
N GLN A 7 -30.57 5.08 8.00
CA GLN A 7 -31.12 4.65 6.70
C GLN A 7 -30.45 5.37 5.53
N SER A 8 -30.30 6.71 5.56
CA SER A 8 -29.64 7.45 4.49
C SER A 8 -28.16 7.05 4.34
N PHE A 9 -27.46 6.83 5.46
CA PHE A 9 -26.08 6.37 5.44
C PHE A 9 -25.96 4.97 4.85
N THR A 10 -26.77 4.03 5.30
CA THR A 10 -26.82 2.66 4.77
C THR A 10 -27.15 2.65 3.28
N SER A 11 -28.17 3.42 2.85
CA SER A 11 -28.55 3.55 1.44
C SER A 11 -27.40 4.11 0.58
N LEU A 12 -26.60 5.05 1.11
CA LEU A 12 -25.44 5.56 0.40
C LEU A 12 -24.35 4.47 0.27
N CYS A 13 -24.06 3.76 1.37
CA CYS A 13 -23.10 2.64 1.33
C CYS A 13 -23.51 1.57 0.31
N GLU A 14 -24.75 1.11 0.36
CA GLU A 14 -25.30 0.12 -0.57
C GLU A 14 -25.24 0.60 -2.03
N CYS A 15 -25.57 1.87 -2.25
CA CYS A 15 -25.52 2.47 -3.57
C CYS A 15 -24.09 2.46 -4.13
N ILE A 16 -23.10 2.79 -3.30
CA ILE A 16 -21.66 2.78 -3.67
C ILE A 16 -21.16 1.35 -3.90
N ILE A 17 -21.48 0.41 -3.02
CA ILE A 17 -21.07 -1.00 -3.13
C ILE A 17 -21.61 -1.63 -4.43
N ASN A 18 -22.88 -1.33 -4.77
CA ASN A 18 -23.54 -1.85 -5.96
C ASN A 18 -23.25 -1.03 -7.23
N SER A 19 -22.37 -0.04 -7.17
CA SER A 19 -21.93 0.72 -8.34
C SER A 19 -20.65 0.15 -8.94
N LYS A 20 -20.59 0.16 -10.30
CA LYS A 20 -19.37 -0.13 -11.06
C LYS A 20 -18.59 1.14 -11.42
N GLY A 21 -19.04 2.30 -10.98
CA GLY A 21 -18.41 3.60 -11.20
C GLY A 21 -17.64 4.09 -9.96
N ALA A 22 -17.10 5.30 -10.07
CA ALA A 22 -16.44 6.01 -8.97
C ALA A 22 -17.44 6.81 -8.13
N LEU A 23 -17.01 7.18 -6.93
CA LEU A 23 -17.67 8.19 -6.12
C LEU A 23 -17.01 9.56 -6.40
N ILE A 24 -17.76 10.45 -7.04
CA ILE A 24 -17.33 11.81 -7.33
C ILE A 24 -17.75 12.70 -6.17
N VAL A 25 -16.79 13.29 -5.47
CA VAL A 25 -17.07 14.19 -4.34
C VAL A 25 -16.97 15.63 -4.81
N MET A 26 -17.94 16.46 -4.43
CA MET A 26 -17.98 17.88 -4.79
C MET A 26 -18.28 18.76 -3.58
N GLY A 27 -17.70 19.95 -3.54
CA GLY A 27 -17.96 20.96 -2.53
C GLY A 27 -17.19 22.24 -2.83
N VAL A 28 -17.61 23.36 -2.22
CA VAL A 28 -17.01 24.69 -2.41
C VAL A 28 -16.34 25.15 -1.12
N GLY A 29 -15.24 25.88 -1.22
CA GLY A 29 -14.53 26.44 -0.07
C GLY A 29 -14.10 25.40 0.96
N LYS A 30 -14.43 25.58 2.23
CA LYS A 30 -14.07 24.63 3.30
C LYS A 30 -14.70 23.25 3.10
N SER A 31 -15.95 23.18 2.59
CA SER A 31 -16.58 21.91 2.22
C SER A 31 -15.83 21.20 1.08
N GLY A 32 -15.25 21.96 0.15
CA GLY A 32 -14.40 21.41 -0.92
C GLY A 32 -13.12 20.80 -0.37
N HIS A 33 -12.41 21.48 0.55
CA HIS A 33 -11.21 20.91 1.17
C HIS A 33 -11.49 19.60 1.95
N ILE A 34 -12.61 19.58 2.68
CA ILE A 34 -13.07 18.35 3.35
C ILE A 34 -13.42 17.27 2.33
N GLY A 35 -14.09 17.64 1.22
CA GLY A 35 -14.41 16.73 0.13
C GLY A 35 -13.19 16.11 -0.52
N GLN A 36 -12.13 16.89 -0.75
CA GLN A 36 -10.84 16.39 -1.26
C GLN A 36 -10.24 15.33 -0.33
N LYS A 37 -10.25 15.60 1.00
CA LYS A 37 -9.74 14.63 1.98
C LYS A 37 -10.59 13.36 1.98
N ILE A 38 -11.90 13.46 1.94
CA ILE A 38 -12.81 12.31 1.90
C ILE A 38 -12.56 11.47 0.66
N ALA A 39 -12.44 12.08 -0.52
CA ALA A 39 -12.14 11.38 -1.77
C ALA A 39 -10.79 10.65 -1.71
N ALA A 40 -9.75 11.30 -1.16
CA ALA A 40 -8.44 10.70 -0.99
C ALA A 40 -8.47 9.50 -0.03
N THR A 41 -9.19 9.61 1.10
CA THR A 41 -9.34 8.50 2.06
C THR A 41 -10.08 7.32 1.42
N LEU A 42 -11.17 7.55 0.72
CA LEU A 42 -11.94 6.53 0.01
C LEU A 42 -11.08 5.78 -1.02
N SER A 43 -10.32 6.52 -1.84
CA SER A 43 -9.41 5.93 -2.83
C SER A 43 -8.35 5.07 -2.18
N SER A 44 -7.76 5.53 -1.07
CA SER A 44 -6.73 4.79 -0.35
C SER A 44 -7.25 3.56 0.40
N THR A 45 -8.57 3.49 0.62
CA THR A 45 -9.25 2.39 1.33
C THR A 45 -10.12 1.52 0.41
N GLY A 46 -9.86 1.54 -0.91
CA GLY A 46 -10.44 0.59 -1.87
C GLY A 46 -11.77 1.03 -2.50
N THR A 47 -12.18 2.29 -2.31
CA THR A 47 -13.31 2.85 -3.04
C THR A 47 -12.82 3.90 -4.02
N ALA A 48 -12.90 3.61 -5.33
CA ALA A 48 -12.51 4.56 -6.37
C ALA A 48 -13.27 5.89 -6.17
N SER A 49 -12.55 6.96 -5.90
CA SER A 49 -13.14 8.27 -5.64
C SER A 49 -12.22 9.40 -6.11
N ILE A 50 -12.82 10.44 -6.66
CA ILE A 50 -12.13 11.67 -7.04
C ILE A 50 -12.93 12.89 -6.58
N PHE A 51 -12.24 13.99 -6.38
CA PHE A 51 -12.85 15.28 -6.11
C PHE A 51 -12.90 16.10 -7.39
N ILE A 52 -14.07 16.68 -7.70
CA ILE A 52 -14.25 17.63 -8.78
C ILE A 52 -14.87 18.91 -8.20
N HIS A 53 -14.26 20.05 -8.49
CA HIS A 53 -14.81 21.33 -8.04
C HIS A 53 -16.07 21.65 -8.84
N PRO A 54 -17.20 22.09 -8.20
CA PRO A 54 -18.42 22.42 -8.92
C PRO A 54 -18.27 23.42 -10.06
N THR A 55 -17.41 24.41 -9.91
CA THR A 55 -17.13 25.40 -10.95
C THR A 55 -16.44 24.74 -12.16
N GLU A 56 -15.43 23.89 -11.94
CA GLU A 56 -14.76 23.18 -13.04
C GLU A 56 -15.73 22.22 -13.75
N ALA A 57 -16.59 21.57 -12.98
CA ALA A 57 -17.66 20.74 -13.56
C ALA A 57 -18.58 21.55 -14.48
N ALA A 58 -18.91 22.80 -14.11
CA ALA A 58 -19.72 23.68 -14.95
C ALA A 58 -19.00 24.11 -16.24
N HIS A 59 -17.66 24.07 -16.28
CA HIS A 59 -16.84 24.52 -17.40
C HIS A 59 -16.15 23.41 -18.19
N GLY A 60 -16.54 22.14 -17.99
CA GLY A 60 -16.06 21.04 -18.83
C GLY A 60 -15.84 19.72 -18.09
N ASP A 61 -15.44 19.75 -16.81
CA ASP A 61 -15.14 18.53 -16.05
C ASP A 61 -16.38 17.67 -15.77
N MET A 62 -17.58 18.14 -16.11
CA MET A 62 -18.80 17.31 -16.18
C MET A 62 -18.59 16.09 -17.09
N GLY A 63 -17.72 16.19 -18.10
CA GLY A 63 -17.37 15.09 -19.00
C GLY A 63 -16.64 13.92 -18.32
N LEU A 64 -16.09 14.12 -17.13
CA LEU A 64 -15.47 13.06 -16.32
C LEU A 64 -16.52 12.15 -15.64
N ILE A 65 -17.78 12.60 -15.56
CA ILE A 65 -18.85 11.89 -14.85
C ILE A 65 -19.65 11.05 -15.83
N ASN A 66 -19.89 9.79 -15.49
CA ASN A 66 -20.62 8.86 -16.34
C ASN A 66 -21.78 8.18 -15.58
N LYS A 67 -22.65 7.48 -16.34
CA LYS A 67 -23.86 6.82 -15.82
C LYS A 67 -23.64 5.74 -14.76
N LYS A 68 -22.43 5.36 -14.48
CA LYS A 68 -22.10 4.39 -13.42
C LYS A 68 -21.67 5.08 -12.14
N ASP A 69 -21.29 6.36 -12.21
CA ASP A 69 -20.75 7.10 -11.07
C ASP A 69 -21.85 7.58 -10.12
N ILE A 70 -21.46 7.74 -8.86
CA ILE A 70 -22.28 8.36 -7.83
C ILE A 70 -21.64 9.70 -7.49
N VAL A 71 -22.43 10.74 -7.38
CA VAL A 71 -21.96 12.07 -6.98
C VAL A 71 -22.36 12.33 -5.52
N LEU A 72 -21.41 12.75 -4.70
CA LEU A 72 -21.62 13.17 -3.31
C LEU A 72 -21.34 14.67 -3.18
N LEU A 73 -22.38 15.43 -2.95
CA LEU A 73 -22.34 16.89 -2.75
C LEU A 73 -22.17 17.22 -1.28
N ILE A 74 -21.25 18.12 -0.96
CA ILE A 74 -21.01 18.58 0.41
C ILE A 74 -21.31 20.07 0.49
N SER A 75 -22.33 20.43 1.26
CA SER A 75 -22.72 21.82 1.50
C SER A 75 -23.44 21.95 2.84
N ASN A 76 -22.83 22.64 3.81
CA ASN A 76 -23.44 22.78 5.13
C ASN A 76 -24.76 23.53 5.07
N SER A 77 -24.84 24.66 4.35
CA SER A 77 -26.12 25.39 4.14
C SER A 77 -27.09 24.60 3.27
N GLY A 78 -26.58 23.84 2.32
CA GLY A 78 -27.33 23.18 1.26
C GLY A 78 -27.93 24.14 0.23
N GLU A 79 -27.45 25.39 0.20
CA GLU A 79 -27.89 26.49 -0.70
C GLU A 79 -26.68 27.08 -1.49
N THR A 80 -25.65 26.31 -1.74
CA THR A 80 -24.48 26.72 -2.52
C THR A 80 -24.84 26.83 -3.99
N ASP A 81 -24.84 28.03 -4.55
CA ASP A 81 -25.32 28.33 -5.90
C ASP A 81 -24.56 27.55 -6.99
N GLU A 82 -23.25 27.43 -6.86
CA GLU A 82 -22.39 26.68 -7.81
C GLU A 82 -22.81 25.20 -7.91
N ILE A 83 -23.29 24.62 -6.82
CA ILE A 83 -23.80 23.23 -6.79
C ILE A 83 -25.23 23.19 -7.32
N ILE A 84 -26.09 24.12 -6.90
CA ILE A 84 -27.52 24.14 -7.29
C ILE A 84 -27.63 24.29 -8.81
N ASN A 85 -26.82 25.13 -9.41
CA ASN A 85 -26.85 25.40 -10.87
C ASN A 85 -26.48 24.19 -11.71
N ILE A 86 -25.54 23.34 -11.25
CA ILE A 86 -25.13 22.14 -11.99
C ILE A 86 -25.93 20.89 -11.63
N LEU A 87 -26.72 20.92 -10.56
CA LEU A 87 -27.46 19.76 -10.04
C LEU A 87 -28.36 19.08 -11.08
N PRO A 88 -29.13 19.81 -11.94
CA PRO A 88 -29.91 19.18 -12.99
C PRO A 88 -29.05 18.41 -14.01
N SER A 89 -27.86 18.92 -14.30
CA SER A 89 -26.91 18.25 -15.20
C SER A 89 -26.29 17.01 -14.53
N LEU A 90 -25.89 17.10 -13.27
CA LEU A 90 -25.38 15.97 -12.50
C LEU A 90 -26.37 14.81 -12.47
N LYS A 91 -27.65 15.07 -12.28
CA LYS A 91 -28.72 14.03 -12.30
C LYS A 91 -28.90 13.36 -13.66
N ARG A 92 -28.51 14.02 -14.73
CA ARG A 92 -28.51 13.43 -16.10
C ARG A 92 -27.27 12.60 -16.38
N HIS A 93 -26.11 12.95 -15.78
CA HIS A 93 -24.81 12.31 -16.05
C HIS A 93 -24.53 11.15 -15.09
N ALA A 94 -24.83 11.29 -13.80
CA ALA A 94 -24.55 10.30 -12.76
C ALA A 94 -25.63 9.22 -12.65
N LYS A 95 -25.27 8.10 -12.01
CA LYS A 95 -26.20 7.05 -11.60
C LYS A 95 -27.13 7.52 -10.49
N LYS A 96 -26.56 8.19 -9.51
CA LYS A 96 -27.25 8.77 -8.33
C LYS A 96 -26.48 10.00 -7.86
N VAL A 97 -27.23 10.93 -7.26
CA VAL A 97 -26.67 12.11 -6.61
C VAL A 97 -27.07 12.09 -5.13
N ALA A 98 -26.08 12.06 -4.25
CA ALA A 98 -26.24 12.12 -2.80
C ALA A 98 -25.73 13.46 -2.26
N SER A 99 -26.14 13.80 -1.04
CA SER A 99 -25.67 15.01 -0.35
C SER A 99 -25.40 14.80 1.13
N ILE A 100 -24.43 15.58 1.64
CA ILE A 100 -24.18 15.80 3.06
C ILE A 100 -24.45 17.28 3.32
N THR A 101 -25.40 17.59 4.19
CA THR A 101 -25.79 18.97 4.51
C THR A 101 -26.19 19.11 5.99
N GLY A 102 -26.12 20.34 6.51
CA GLY A 102 -26.64 20.71 7.84
C GLY A 102 -28.15 20.97 7.86
N ASN A 103 -28.77 21.18 6.68
CA ASN A 103 -30.16 21.64 6.55
C ASN A 103 -31.03 20.67 5.73
N LYS A 104 -31.99 20.00 6.40
CA LYS A 104 -32.90 19.04 5.79
C LYS A 104 -33.85 19.70 4.77
N THR A 105 -34.17 20.97 4.94
CA THR A 105 -35.11 21.68 4.09
C THR A 105 -34.48 22.43 2.93
N SER A 106 -33.15 22.34 2.80
CA SER A 106 -32.39 23.02 1.76
C SER A 106 -32.69 22.50 0.34
N SER A 107 -32.38 23.33 -0.63
CA SER A 107 -32.52 23.04 -2.06
C SER A 107 -31.76 21.79 -2.48
N ILE A 108 -30.53 21.64 -2.02
CA ILE A 108 -29.69 20.46 -2.31
C ILE A 108 -30.31 19.22 -1.66
N SER A 109 -30.71 19.29 -0.36
CA SER A 109 -31.30 18.15 0.35
C SER A 109 -32.54 17.60 -0.33
N LYS A 110 -33.45 18.50 -0.77
CA LYS A 110 -34.69 18.12 -1.43
C LYS A 110 -34.53 17.57 -2.82
N ARG A 111 -33.45 17.95 -3.52
CA ARG A 111 -33.25 17.64 -4.94
C ARG A 111 -32.29 16.49 -5.18
N THR A 112 -31.62 15.98 -4.14
CA THR A 112 -30.71 14.80 -4.23
C THR A 112 -31.48 13.51 -3.95
N ASP A 113 -30.99 12.39 -4.46
CA ASP A 113 -31.63 11.07 -4.31
C ASP A 113 -31.46 10.52 -2.89
N ILE A 114 -30.33 10.82 -2.27
CA ILE A 114 -29.99 10.44 -0.89
C ILE A 114 -29.44 11.68 -0.20
N SER A 115 -30.03 12.06 0.96
CA SER A 115 -29.51 13.18 1.73
C SER A 115 -29.18 12.75 3.15
N ILE A 116 -27.95 12.99 3.57
CA ILE A 116 -27.51 12.79 4.95
C ILE A 116 -27.43 14.15 5.63
N VAL A 117 -28.22 14.34 6.66
CA VAL A 117 -28.31 15.61 7.39
C VAL A 117 -27.51 15.53 8.68
N ILE A 118 -26.49 16.38 8.81
CA ILE A 118 -25.66 16.48 10.00
C ILE A 118 -25.84 17.85 10.64
N LYS A 119 -26.56 17.90 11.75
CA LYS A 119 -26.64 19.13 12.53
C LYS A 119 -25.38 19.31 13.38
N SER A 120 -24.62 20.36 13.14
CA SER A 120 -23.38 20.67 13.86
C SER A 120 -23.57 21.55 15.10
N GLY A 121 -24.78 22.08 15.32
CA GLY A 121 -24.99 23.12 16.32
C GLY A 121 -24.31 24.43 15.92
N LYS A 122 -23.79 25.18 16.90
CA LYS A 122 -22.99 26.39 16.65
C LYS A 122 -21.56 26.03 16.19
N GLU A 123 -21.00 26.91 15.38
CA GLU A 123 -19.57 26.80 15.08
C GLU A 123 -18.74 27.12 16.34
N ALA A 124 -17.54 26.52 16.48
CA ALA A 124 -16.65 26.77 17.60
C ALA A 124 -16.00 28.18 17.52
N CYS A 125 -16.11 28.84 16.37
CA CYS A 125 -15.72 30.22 16.20
C CYS A 125 -16.55 31.15 17.09
N PRO A 126 -15.94 32.07 17.88
CA PRO A 126 -16.67 33.01 18.72
C PRO A 126 -17.70 33.87 17.97
N LEU A 127 -17.44 34.11 16.67
CA LEU A 127 -18.34 34.85 15.80
C LEU A 127 -19.39 33.98 15.11
N ASP A 128 -19.37 32.66 15.33
CA ASP A 128 -20.22 31.66 14.64
C ASP A 128 -20.14 31.72 13.10
N LEU A 129 -19.03 32.22 12.55
CA LEU A 129 -18.85 32.45 11.12
C LEU A 129 -17.90 31.45 10.46
N ALA A 130 -16.78 31.14 11.13
CA ALA A 130 -15.78 30.26 10.55
C ALA A 130 -16.21 28.78 10.67
N PRO A 131 -16.31 28.03 9.56
CA PRO A 131 -16.68 26.61 9.59
C PRO A 131 -15.66 25.79 10.38
N THR A 132 -16.08 25.21 11.48
CA THR A 132 -15.27 24.41 12.42
C THR A 132 -16.04 23.14 12.82
N SER A 133 -17.08 23.23 13.65
CA SER A 133 -17.91 22.10 14.06
C SER A 133 -18.57 21.40 12.86
N SER A 134 -19.07 22.16 11.89
CA SER A 134 -19.66 21.63 10.67
C SER A 134 -18.67 20.85 9.81
N THR A 135 -17.47 21.39 9.62
CA THR A 135 -16.42 20.73 8.84
C THR A 135 -15.87 19.48 9.54
N THR A 136 -15.69 19.53 10.86
CA THR A 136 -15.25 18.38 11.66
C THR A 136 -16.27 17.24 11.60
N ASN A 137 -17.56 17.53 11.76
CA ASN A 137 -18.62 16.53 11.67
C ASN A 137 -18.71 15.91 10.26
N THR A 138 -18.54 16.72 9.22
CA THR A 138 -18.51 16.23 7.83
C THR A 138 -17.31 15.33 7.59
N LEU A 139 -16.14 15.71 8.10
CA LEU A 139 -14.92 14.90 8.02
C LEU A 139 -15.09 13.56 8.72
N ALA A 140 -15.60 13.57 9.96
CA ALA A 140 -15.86 12.35 10.73
C ALA A 140 -16.84 11.41 10.02
N LEU A 141 -17.90 11.94 9.42
CA LEU A 141 -18.85 11.15 8.65
C LEU A 141 -18.20 10.58 7.38
N GLY A 142 -17.35 11.35 6.71
CA GLY A 142 -16.62 10.89 5.53
C GLY A 142 -15.66 9.74 5.86
N ASP A 143 -14.98 9.80 7.00
CA ASP A 143 -14.12 8.72 7.48
C ASP A 143 -14.96 7.49 7.89
N ALA A 144 -16.10 7.70 8.56
CA ALA A 144 -17.03 6.60 8.86
C ALA A 144 -17.53 5.90 7.58
N LEU A 145 -17.81 6.68 6.51
CA LEU A 145 -18.20 6.14 5.20
C LEU A 145 -17.07 5.30 4.60
N ALA A 146 -15.84 5.81 4.63
CA ALA A 146 -14.68 5.10 4.10
C ALA A 146 -14.43 3.77 4.83
N ILE A 147 -14.54 3.75 6.16
CA ILE A 147 -14.35 2.53 6.97
C ILE A 147 -15.50 1.53 6.75
N ALA A 148 -16.76 1.99 6.71
CA ALA A 148 -17.89 1.11 6.44
C ALA A 148 -17.77 0.42 5.06
N LEU A 149 -17.32 1.16 4.04
CA LEU A 149 -17.09 0.63 2.70
C LEU A 149 -15.88 -0.31 2.65
N LEU A 150 -14.80 0.00 3.38
CA LEU A 150 -13.62 -0.86 3.53
C LEU A 150 -14.01 -2.23 4.09
N GLU A 151 -14.78 -2.25 5.20
CA GLU A 151 -15.26 -3.48 5.82
C GLU A 151 -16.19 -4.27 4.89
N ALA A 152 -17.18 -3.59 4.31
CA ALA A 152 -18.16 -4.23 3.42
C ALA A 152 -17.52 -4.82 2.15
N LYS A 153 -16.42 -4.25 1.66
CA LYS A 153 -15.65 -4.75 0.50
C LYS A 153 -14.60 -5.80 0.88
N GLY A 154 -14.38 -6.08 2.15
CA GLY A 154 -13.34 -7.00 2.61
C GLY A 154 -11.92 -6.52 2.28
N PHE A 155 -11.69 -5.19 2.26
CA PHE A 155 -10.40 -4.60 1.91
C PHE A 155 -9.32 -5.00 2.91
N SER A 156 -8.29 -5.65 2.43
CA SER A 156 -7.24 -6.27 3.24
C SER A 156 -6.00 -5.38 3.42
N LYS A 157 -5.11 -5.77 4.33
CA LYS A 157 -3.78 -5.15 4.47
C LYS A 157 -2.97 -5.22 3.17
N LYS A 158 -3.16 -6.28 2.38
CA LYS A 158 -2.50 -6.46 1.09
C LYS A 158 -3.00 -5.42 0.07
N ASP A 159 -4.31 -5.18 0.03
CA ASP A 159 -4.90 -4.17 -0.85
C ASP A 159 -4.45 -2.76 -0.45
N PHE A 160 -4.34 -2.49 0.87
CA PHE A 160 -3.79 -1.24 1.38
C PHE A 160 -2.33 -1.04 0.94
N ALA A 161 -1.53 -2.09 0.94
CA ALA A 161 -0.13 -2.04 0.48
C ALA A 161 -0.03 -1.68 -1.02
N TYR A 162 -0.91 -2.25 -1.85
CA TYR A 162 -0.98 -1.89 -3.27
C TYR A 162 -1.36 -0.42 -3.49
N SER A 163 -2.24 0.12 -2.64
CA SER A 163 -2.62 1.54 -2.70
C SER A 163 -1.51 2.48 -2.19
N HIS A 164 -0.55 1.96 -1.40
CA HIS A 164 0.54 2.75 -0.78
C HIS A 164 1.93 2.13 -1.04
N PRO A 165 2.36 1.93 -2.28
CA PRO A 165 3.57 1.16 -2.61
C PRO A 165 4.87 1.78 -2.07
N ALA A 166 4.92 3.10 -1.91
CA ALA A 166 6.09 3.82 -1.39
C ALA A 166 6.17 3.85 0.14
N GLY A 167 5.08 3.52 0.86
CA GLY A 167 5.03 3.52 2.32
C GLY A 167 5.79 2.34 2.94
N LYS A 168 6.27 2.49 4.18
CA LYS A 168 6.92 1.39 4.92
C LYS A 168 6.09 0.11 4.93
N LEU A 169 4.79 0.23 5.22
CA LEU A 169 3.88 -0.91 5.24
C LEU A 169 3.70 -1.51 3.84
N GLY A 170 3.58 -0.66 2.82
CA GLY A 170 3.46 -1.10 1.42
C GLY A 170 4.64 -1.96 1.01
N LYS A 171 5.85 -1.45 1.18
CA LYS A 171 7.08 -2.19 0.84
C LYS A 171 7.16 -3.55 1.53
N LYS A 172 6.88 -3.64 2.84
CA LYS A 172 6.89 -4.91 3.58
C LYS A 172 5.93 -5.96 3.04
N LEU A 173 4.78 -5.54 2.50
CA LEU A 173 3.70 -6.43 2.08
C LEU A 173 3.73 -6.79 0.59
N ILE A 174 4.51 -6.09 -0.23
CA ILE A 174 4.56 -6.34 -1.68
C ILE A 174 5.94 -6.71 -2.22
N THR A 175 7.04 -6.27 -1.57
CA THR A 175 8.40 -6.56 -2.06
C THR A 175 8.72 -8.03 -1.91
N ARG A 176 9.14 -8.66 -3.01
CA ARG A 176 9.54 -10.06 -3.06
C ARG A 176 11.04 -10.20 -2.97
N VAL A 177 11.50 -11.42 -2.69
CA VAL A 177 12.93 -11.75 -2.68
C VAL A 177 13.55 -11.50 -4.05
N GLU A 178 12.85 -11.84 -5.14
CA GLU A 178 13.31 -11.63 -6.52
C GLU A 178 13.55 -10.17 -6.89
N ASP A 179 12.87 -9.23 -6.23
CA ASP A 179 13.06 -7.79 -6.47
C ASP A 179 14.36 -7.25 -5.89
N LEU A 180 14.96 -7.96 -4.92
CA LEU A 180 16.12 -7.51 -4.16
C LEU A 180 17.37 -8.40 -4.32
N MET A 181 17.20 -9.64 -4.75
CA MET A 181 18.27 -10.61 -4.77
C MET A 181 19.35 -10.31 -5.82
N HIS A 182 20.57 -10.64 -5.48
CA HIS A 182 21.68 -10.68 -6.42
C HIS A 182 21.60 -11.94 -7.29
N THR A 183 21.81 -11.79 -8.60
CA THR A 183 21.74 -12.91 -9.56
C THR A 183 22.94 -12.93 -10.51
N GLY A 184 23.11 -14.02 -11.27
CA GLY A 184 24.06 -14.11 -12.36
C GLY A 184 25.51 -13.93 -11.94
N LYS A 185 26.20 -12.94 -12.53
CA LYS A 185 27.63 -12.67 -12.29
C LYS A 185 27.91 -11.97 -10.95
N SER A 186 26.92 -11.39 -10.30
CA SER A 186 27.08 -10.75 -8.99
C SER A 186 27.18 -11.76 -7.84
N VAL A 187 26.73 -12.98 -8.03
CA VAL A 187 26.79 -14.04 -7.02
C VAL A 187 28.15 -14.69 -6.99
N PRO A 188 28.87 -14.70 -5.84
CA PRO A 188 30.15 -15.39 -5.69
C PRO A 188 29.95 -16.91 -5.79
N LYS A 189 30.76 -17.58 -6.59
CA LYS A 189 30.67 -19.02 -6.81
C LYS A 189 32.03 -19.62 -7.12
N VAL A 190 32.30 -20.78 -6.53
CA VAL A 190 33.57 -21.50 -6.68
C VAL A 190 33.34 -23.00 -6.86
N SER A 191 34.27 -23.69 -7.47
CA SER A 191 34.27 -25.16 -7.53
C SER A 191 34.54 -25.75 -6.15
N GLN A 192 33.93 -26.88 -5.82
CA GLN A 192 34.22 -27.63 -4.59
C GLN A 192 35.70 -28.05 -4.42
N SER A 193 36.42 -28.18 -5.53
CA SER A 193 37.84 -28.52 -5.54
C SER A 193 38.78 -27.32 -5.39
N MET A 194 38.23 -26.10 -5.35
CA MET A 194 39.03 -24.88 -5.22
C MET A 194 39.67 -24.81 -3.83
N ILE A 195 40.93 -24.37 -3.80
CA ILE A 195 41.67 -24.10 -2.56
C ILE A 195 41.06 -22.87 -1.88
N LEU A 196 41.00 -22.90 -0.54
CA LEU A 196 40.30 -21.92 0.26
C LEU A 196 40.81 -20.49 0.03
N ASP A 197 42.11 -20.28 -0.08
CA ASP A 197 42.72 -18.99 -0.38
C ASP A 197 42.10 -18.33 -1.64
N LYS A 198 42.03 -19.09 -2.75
CA LYS A 198 41.43 -18.61 -4.00
C LYS A 198 39.91 -18.36 -3.88
N ALA A 199 39.24 -19.16 -3.07
CA ALA A 199 37.80 -18.95 -2.81
C ALA A 199 37.52 -17.67 -2.02
N LEU A 200 38.40 -17.31 -1.09
CA LEU A 200 38.35 -16.05 -0.34
C LEU A 200 38.52 -14.82 -1.24
N ILE A 201 39.35 -14.91 -2.26
CA ILE A 201 39.54 -13.84 -3.27
C ILE A 201 38.19 -13.58 -4.00
N GLU A 202 37.50 -14.64 -4.46
CA GLU A 202 36.20 -14.50 -5.13
C GLU A 202 35.13 -13.91 -4.17
N MET A 203 35.11 -14.37 -2.93
CA MET A 203 34.22 -13.88 -1.91
C MET A 203 34.42 -12.39 -1.61
N THR A 204 35.67 -11.95 -1.46
CA THR A 204 36.05 -10.55 -1.24
C THR A 204 35.70 -9.69 -2.45
N LYS A 205 35.98 -10.16 -3.68
CA LYS A 205 35.67 -9.43 -4.91
C LYS A 205 34.19 -9.11 -5.09
N LYS A 206 33.29 -9.96 -4.59
CA LYS A 206 31.84 -9.80 -4.70
C LYS A 206 31.20 -9.13 -3.48
N SER A 207 31.91 -9.02 -2.36
CA SER A 207 31.52 -8.28 -1.15
C SER A 207 30.18 -8.71 -0.52
N LEU A 208 29.75 -9.96 -0.72
CA LEU A 208 28.51 -10.48 -0.12
C LEU A 208 28.73 -11.28 1.17
N GLY A 209 29.99 -11.41 1.65
CA GLY A 209 30.34 -12.16 2.86
C GLY A 209 30.07 -13.66 2.78
N ILE A 210 29.87 -14.19 1.57
CA ILE A 210 29.49 -15.57 1.31
C ILE A 210 29.91 -16.00 -0.07
N THR A 211 30.10 -17.31 -0.30
CA THR A 211 30.26 -17.89 -1.64
C THR A 211 29.53 -19.22 -1.75
N LEU A 212 28.98 -19.50 -2.92
CA LEU A 212 28.39 -20.80 -3.27
C LEU A 212 29.50 -21.77 -3.69
N VAL A 213 29.41 -22.99 -3.17
CA VAL A 213 30.31 -24.09 -3.55
C VAL A 213 29.57 -25.02 -4.51
N LEU A 214 30.12 -25.17 -5.70
CA LEU A 214 29.53 -25.91 -6.80
C LEU A 214 30.26 -27.21 -7.08
N ASN A 215 29.50 -28.29 -7.32
CA ASN A 215 29.97 -29.48 -8.03
C ASN A 215 29.31 -29.48 -9.41
N LYS A 216 30.12 -29.24 -10.47
CA LYS A 216 29.61 -28.91 -11.81
C LYS A 216 28.65 -27.70 -11.71
N ASN A 217 27.34 -27.87 -11.97
CA ASN A 217 26.34 -26.82 -11.91
C ASN A 217 25.40 -26.95 -10.68
N LYS A 218 25.67 -27.87 -9.73
CA LYS A 218 24.85 -28.06 -8.54
C LYS A 218 25.51 -27.42 -7.33
N VAL A 219 24.73 -26.68 -6.54
CA VAL A 219 25.17 -26.17 -5.25
C VAL A 219 25.28 -27.33 -4.26
N VAL A 220 26.47 -27.55 -3.73
CA VAL A 220 26.76 -28.62 -2.76
C VAL A 220 27.06 -28.10 -1.36
N GLY A 221 27.26 -26.80 -1.23
CA GLY A 221 27.49 -26.12 0.03
C GLY A 221 27.67 -24.62 -0.13
N ILE A 222 27.89 -23.97 0.98
CA ILE A 222 28.20 -22.55 1.08
C ILE A 222 29.42 -22.34 1.98
N PHE A 223 30.09 -21.22 1.81
CA PHE A 223 31.14 -20.79 2.71
C PHE A 223 30.93 -19.31 3.05
N THR A 224 30.94 -18.98 4.33
CA THR A 224 30.58 -17.66 4.86
C THR A 224 31.74 -17.07 5.68
N ASP A 225 31.65 -15.77 6.04
CA ASP A 225 32.56 -15.14 7.01
C ASP A 225 32.59 -15.88 8.36
N GLY A 226 31.45 -16.47 8.76
CA GLY A 226 31.38 -17.31 9.95
C GLY A 226 32.16 -18.61 9.80
N ASP A 227 32.16 -19.22 8.61
CA ASP A 227 32.99 -20.40 8.33
C ASP A 227 34.48 -20.06 8.34
N LEU A 228 34.84 -18.89 7.77
CA LEU A 228 36.22 -18.40 7.80
C LEU A 228 36.74 -18.23 9.23
N ARG A 229 35.95 -17.58 10.11
CA ARG A 229 36.33 -17.44 11.53
C ARG A 229 36.51 -18.79 12.19
N ARG A 230 35.66 -19.78 11.88
CA ARG A 230 35.82 -21.17 12.38
C ARG A 230 37.12 -21.82 11.87
N CYS A 231 37.50 -21.61 10.61
CA CYS A 231 38.73 -22.09 10.05
C CYS A 231 39.97 -21.48 10.75
N ILE A 232 39.94 -20.16 10.99
CA ILE A 232 41.01 -19.46 11.72
C ILE A 232 41.16 -20.01 13.14
N ASN A 233 40.06 -20.17 13.87
CA ASN A 233 40.09 -20.71 15.23
C ASN A 233 40.62 -22.14 15.32
N LYS A 234 40.37 -22.96 14.26
CA LYS A 234 40.87 -24.34 14.13
C LYS A 234 42.27 -24.43 13.51
N LYS A 235 42.89 -23.30 13.22
CA LYS A 235 44.21 -23.20 12.57
C LYS A 235 44.26 -23.99 11.24
N VAL A 236 43.19 -23.95 10.44
CA VAL A 236 43.13 -24.59 9.12
C VAL A 236 44.11 -23.89 8.19
N ASP A 237 44.94 -24.68 7.46
CA ASP A 237 45.82 -24.15 6.42
C ASP A 237 45.00 -23.77 5.17
N ILE A 238 44.81 -22.46 4.96
CA ILE A 238 44.03 -21.92 3.85
C ILE A 238 44.68 -22.11 2.49
N GLN A 239 45.98 -22.34 2.45
CA GLN A 239 46.74 -22.48 1.19
C GLN A 239 46.69 -23.91 0.62
N SER A 240 46.37 -24.92 1.44
CA SER A 240 46.30 -26.32 1.01
C SER A 240 44.90 -26.93 1.12
N THR A 241 44.02 -26.39 1.96
CA THR A 241 42.68 -26.94 2.24
C THR A 241 41.72 -26.65 1.08
N LYS A 242 40.98 -27.67 0.63
CA LYS A 242 39.88 -27.49 -0.33
C LYS A 242 38.65 -26.93 0.37
N ILE A 243 37.91 -26.07 -0.33
CA ILE A 243 36.68 -25.47 0.23
C ILE A 243 35.62 -26.53 0.58
N SER A 244 35.58 -27.66 -0.14
CA SER A 244 34.71 -28.81 0.15
C SER A 244 34.85 -29.37 1.57
N ASP A 245 36.04 -29.21 2.19
CA ASP A 245 36.36 -29.83 3.48
C ASP A 245 35.90 -28.93 4.65
N VAL A 246 35.64 -27.66 4.39
CA VAL A 246 35.31 -26.65 5.37
C VAL A 246 33.93 -25.95 5.12
N MET A 247 33.30 -26.22 3.97
CA MET A 247 32.03 -25.63 3.62
C MET A 247 30.87 -26.11 4.52
N THR A 248 29.87 -25.26 4.69
CA THR A 248 28.59 -25.63 5.30
C THR A 248 27.69 -26.30 4.26
N LYS A 249 27.31 -27.56 4.48
CA LYS A 249 26.45 -28.35 3.57
C LYS A 249 24.97 -28.12 3.83
N ASN A 250 24.59 -27.81 5.07
CA ASN A 250 23.21 -27.64 5.50
C ASN A 250 22.87 -26.15 5.62
N PHE A 251 22.43 -25.53 4.55
CA PHE A 251 22.14 -24.11 4.47
C PHE A 251 20.64 -23.85 4.23
N LYS A 252 20.18 -22.68 4.63
CA LYS A 252 18.78 -22.28 4.46
C LYS A 252 18.56 -21.65 3.09
N THR A 253 17.41 -21.94 2.51
CA THR A 253 16.94 -21.37 1.24
C THR A 253 15.59 -20.69 1.43
N ILE A 254 15.23 -19.86 0.47
CA ILE A 254 13.92 -19.18 0.38
C ILE A 254 13.48 -19.23 -1.08
N ASP A 255 12.16 -19.12 -1.33
CA ASP A 255 11.64 -18.97 -2.69
C ASP A 255 11.78 -17.52 -3.17
N ALA A 256 12.07 -17.32 -4.47
CA ALA A 256 12.18 -15.98 -5.05
C ALA A 256 10.85 -15.22 -5.00
N SER A 257 9.73 -15.94 -5.08
CA SER A 257 8.37 -15.38 -4.99
C SER A 257 7.91 -15.04 -3.58
N ASP A 258 8.66 -15.48 -2.54
CA ASP A 258 8.37 -15.14 -1.16
C ASP A 258 8.53 -13.65 -0.90
N LEU A 259 7.82 -13.13 0.11
CA LEU A 259 7.98 -11.76 0.55
C LEU A 259 9.36 -11.54 1.19
N ALA A 260 9.96 -10.40 0.90
CA ALA A 260 11.27 -10.04 1.47
C ALA A 260 11.24 -9.96 3.02
N VAL A 261 10.09 -9.66 3.63
CA VAL A 261 9.92 -9.70 5.09
C VAL A 261 10.08 -11.12 5.64
N ASN A 262 9.64 -12.15 4.92
CA ASN A 262 9.84 -13.55 5.34
C ASN A 262 11.32 -13.92 5.33
N ALA A 263 12.10 -13.38 4.36
CA ALA A 263 13.55 -13.54 4.35
C ALA A 263 14.19 -12.96 5.62
N ALA A 264 13.75 -11.77 6.05
CA ALA A 264 14.22 -11.14 7.28
C ALA A 264 13.92 -12.01 8.52
N GLU A 265 12.71 -12.52 8.63
CA GLU A 265 12.31 -13.40 9.75
C GLU A 265 13.12 -14.70 9.79
N ILE A 266 13.37 -15.32 8.64
CA ILE A 266 14.21 -16.54 8.55
C ILE A 266 15.65 -16.22 8.97
N MET A 267 16.20 -15.08 8.51
CA MET A 267 17.55 -14.65 8.84
C MET A 267 17.68 -14.39 10.35
N GLU A 268 16.76 -13.67 10.95
CA GLU A 268 16.73 -13.34 12.38
C GLU A 268 16.60 -14.61 13.24
N LYS A 269 15.61 -15.44 12.95
CA LYS A 269 15.36 -16.69 13.70
C LYS A 269 16.56 -17.64 13.68
N ASN A 270 17.28 -17.73 12.56
CA ASN A 270 18.42 -18.62 12.41
C ASN A 270 19.78 -17.94 12.67
N LYS A 271 19.79 -16.64 13.02
CA LYS A 271 21.00 -15.83 13.23
C LYS A 271 21.96 -15.91 12.05
N ILE A 272 21.42 -15.81 10.82
CA ILE A 272 22.16 -15.79 9.56
C ILE A 272 21.91 -14.49 8.82
N PHE A 273 22.83 -14.06 7.96
CA PHE A 273 22.76 -12.78 7.26
C PHE A 273 22.50 -12.94 5.76
N THR A 274 22.32 -14.18 5.30
CA THR A 274 22.17 -14.46 3.87
C THR A 274 21.28 -15.67 3.65
N LEU A 275 20.42 -15.59 2.63
CA LEU A 275 19.63 -16.70 2.12
C LEU A 275 19.87 -16.89 0.63
N PHE A 276 19.65 -18.12 0.18
CA PHE A 276 19.77 -18.50 -1.22
C PHE A 276 18.43 -18.86 -1.80
N PHE A 277 18.27 -18.51 -3.04
CA PHE A 277 17.19 -19.03 -3.87
C PHE A 277 17.78 -20.08 -4.83
N LEU A 278 17.15 -21.25 -4.89
CA LEU A 278 17.53 -22.33 -5.79
C LEU A 278 16.40 -22.60 -6.78
N LYS A 279 16.68 -22.48 -8.07
CA LYS A 279 15.77 -22.92 -9.14
C LYS A 279 16.20 -24.31 -9.60
N GLU A 280 15.32 -25.32 -9.45
CA GLU A 280 15.56 -26.71 -9.90
C GLU A 280 16.90 -27.33 -9.44
N LYS A 281 17.31 -27.07 -8.19
CA LYS A 281 18.61 -27.47 -7.60
C LYS A 281 19.83 -26.78 -8.22
N SER A 282 19.65 -25.85 -9.17
CA SER A 282 20.67 -24.89 -9.56
C SER A 282 20.49 -23.59 -8.78
N TYR A 283 21.58 -22.86 -8.53
CA TYR A 283 21.42 -21.57 -7.86
C TYR A 283 20.75 -20.56 -8.80
N ALA A 284 19.93 -19.69 -8.26
CA ALA A 284 19.34 -18.58 -9.00
C ALA A 284 19.70 -17.22 -8.40
N GLY A 285 19.84 -17.08 -7.08
CA GLY A 285 20.17 -15.81 -6.45
C GLY A 285 20.56 -15.91 -4.97
N VAL A 286 20.98 -14.76 -4.46
CA VAL A 286 21.40 -14.55 -3.07
C VAL A 286 20.76 -13.26 -2.59
N ILE A 287 20.18 -13.27 -1.39
CA ILE A 287 19.70 -12.08 -0.70
C ILE A 287 20.40 -11.95 0.65
N THR A 288 20.83 -10.75 0.98
CA THR A 288 21.52 -10.45 2.25
C THR A 288 20.66 -9.59 3.17
N MET A 289 21.01 -9.58 4.46
CA MET A 289 20.39 -8.66 5.43
C MET A 289 20.59 -7.19 5.03
N HIS A 290 21.73 -6.86 4.41
CA HIS A 290 22.02 -5.51 3.94
C HIS A 290 21.02 -5.05 2.86
N ASP A 291 20.67 -5.95 1.92
CA ASP A 291 19.68 -5.65 0.87
C ASP A 291 18.31 -5.34 1.49
N LEU A 292 17.92 -6.08 2.52
CA LEU A 292 16.65 -5.86 3.24
C LEU A 292 16.63 -4.52 3.98
N ILE A 293 17.75 -4.13 4.59
CA ILE A 293 17.91 -2.82 5.26
C ILE A 293 17.86 -1.68 4.24
N GLN A 294 18.61 -1.78 3.14
CA GLN A 294 18.59 -0.76 2.08
C GLN A 294 17.19 -0.58 1.46
N ALA A 295 16.45 -1.67 1.27
CA ALA A 295 15.09 -1.65 0.77
C ALA A 295 14.07 -1.15 1.81
N ARG A 296 14.47 -0.91 3.06
CA ARG A 296 13.61 -0.51 4.19
C ARG A 296 12.52 -1.55 4.48
N ILE A 297 12.87 -2.81 4.40
CA ILE A 297 12.00 -3.94 4.76
C ILE A 297 12.01 -4.16 6.28
N LEU A 298 13.11 -3.84 6.92
CA LEU A 298 13.30 -3.88 8.39
C LEU A 298 13.04 -2.52 9.03
#